data_c0611a031961b0c7d6d7e82b8b998027
#
_entry.id   c0611a031961b0c7d6d7e82b8b998027
#
_cell.length_a   1.000
_cell.length_b   1.000
_cell.length_c   1.000
_cell.angle_alpha   90.00
_cell.angle_beta   90.00
_cell.angle_gamma   90.00
#
_symmetry.space_group_name_H-M   'P 1'
#
loop_
_entity.id
_entity.type
_entity.pdbx_description
1 polymer ?
#
loop_
_entity_poly.entity_id
_entity_poly.type
_entity_poly.pdbx_seq_one_letter_code
_entity_poly.pdbx_strand_id
1 'polypeptide(L)' 'MIRPIRYKGYEMAPAAARQPNGLFAANLTIERTTAGPPRAYSFDAIDFFFDEAHALAYASRWGRIWIDDHS' A
#
# COMPACT_ATOMS: atom_id res chain seq x y z
N MET A 1 -4.50 -14.70 -2.93
CA MET A 1 -3.47 -14.36 -1.94
C MET A 1 -2.61 -13.21 -2.44
N ILE A 2 -2.50 -12.16 -1.64
CA ILE A 2 -1.75 -10.98 -2.04
C ILE A 2 -0.31 -11.16 -1.61
N ARG A 3 0.62 -11.02 -2.56
CA ARG A 3 2.04 -11.09 -2.27
C ARG A 3 2.58 -9.70 -2.03
N PRO A 4 3.45 -9.53 -1.02
CA PRO A 4 4.10 -8.24 -0.84
C PRO A 4 4.95 -7.89 -2.05
N ILE A 5 4.98 -6.61 -2.38
CA ILE A 5 5.79 -6.11 -3.48
C ILE A 5 7.09 -5.57 -2.89
N ARG A 6 8.22 -6.08 -3.37
CA ARG A 6 9.51 -5.61 -2.91
C ARG A 6 9.96 -4.42 -3.74
N TYR A 7 10.39 -3.36 -3.05
CA TYR A 7 10.83 -2.16 -3.72
C TYR A 7 11.85 -1.43 -2.85
N LYS A 8 13.08 -1.34 -3.32
CA LYS A 8 14.17 -0.58 -2.67
C LYS A 8 14.36 -0.88 -1.18
N GLY A 9 14.32 -2.18 -0.83
CA GLY A 9 14.51 -2.59 0.56
C GLY A 9 13.27 -2.48 1.43
N TYR A 10 12.13 -2.24 0.82
CA TYR A 10 10.83 -2.21 1.49
C TYR A 10 9.94 -3.28 0.91
N GLU A 11 8.96 -3.70 1.71
CA GLU A 11 7.89 -4.58 1.24
C GLU A 11 6.58 -3.83 1.37
N MET A 12 5.81 -3.80 0.29
CA MET A 12 4.51 -3.16 0.26
C MET A 12 3.41 -4.20 0.17
N ALA A 13 2.36 -4.01 0.96
CA ALA A 13 1.16 -4.86 0.90
C ALA A 13 -0.05 -3.98 0.64
N PRO A 14 -0.40 -3.76 -0.64
CA PRO A 14 -1.61 -3.00 -0.96
C PRO A 14 -2.84 -3.83 -0.67
N ALA A 15 -3.93 -3.17 -0.29
CA ALA A 15 -5.20 -3.83 -0.04
C ALA A 15 -6.33 -2.89 -0.44
N ALA A 16 -7.47 -3.49 -0.76
CA ALA A 16 -8.68 -2.76 -1.07
C ALA A 16 -9.75 -3.17 -0.09
N ALA A 17 -10.28 -2.22 0.68
CA ALA A 17 -11.30 -2.49 1.69
C ALA A 17 -12.65 -2.00 1.17
N ARG A 18 -13.61 -2.94 1.05
CA ARG A 18 -14.94 -2.60 0.57
C ARG A 18 -15.68 -1.76 1.61
N GLN A 19 -16.24 -0.65 1.17
CA GLN A 19 -16.96 0.25 2.03
C GLN A 19 -18.46 0.02 1.94
N PRO A 20 -19.26 0.43 2.96
CA PRO A 20 -20.70 0.28 2.91
C PRO A 20 -21.35 0.99 1.74
N ASN A 21 -20.74 2.06 1.23
CA ASN A 21 -21.29 2.79 0.08
C ASN A 21 -20.93 2.16 -1.28
N GLY A 22 -20.29 0.99 -1.28
CA GLY A 22 -19.92 0.30 -2.51
C GLY A 22 -18.57 0.69 -3.10
N LEU A 23 -17.88 1.63 -2.50
CA LEU A 23 -16.54 2.02 -2.95
C LEU A 23 -15.49 1.10 -2.29
N PHE A 24 -14.29 1.15 -2.83
CA PHE A 24 -13.14 0.44 -2.27
C PHE A 24 -12.10 1.44 -1.79
N ALA A 25 -11.72 1.33 -0.52
CA ALA A 25 -10.67 2.17 0.04
C ALA A 25 -9.31 1.58 -0.29
N ALA A 26 -8.39 2.40 -0.79
CA ALA A 26 -7.03 1.97 -1.05
C ALA A 26 -6.26 2.02 0.25
N ASN A 27 -5.78 0.86 0.70
CA ASN A 27 -5.00 0.72 1.92
C ASN A 27 -3.61 0.19 1.58
N LEU A 28 -2.64 0.51 2.42
CA LEU A 28 -1.27 0.10 2.16
C LEU A 28 -0.52 -0.10 3.48
N THR A 29 0.24 -1.17 3.55
CA THR A 29 1.21 -1.37 4.62
C THR A 29 2.59 -1.43 3.98
N ILE A 30 3.53 -0.70 4.54
CA ILE A 30 4.91 -0.68 4.07
C ILE A 30 5.80 -1.12 5.22
N GLU A 31 6.68 -2.09 4.94
CA GLU A 31 7.64 -2.60 5.93
C GLU A 31 9.04 -2.39 5.40
N ARG A 32 9.90 -1.82 6.24
CA ARG A 32 11.31 -1.72 5.91
C ARG A 32 12.00 -3.00 6.37
N THR A 33 12.63 -3.71 5.44
CA THR A 33 13.22 -5.02 5.69
C THR A 33 14.75 -5.01 5.73
N THR A 34 15.37 -3.87 5.44
CA THR A 34 16.82 -3.75 5.40
C THR A 34 17.28 -2.57 6.26
N ALA A 35 18.57 -2.55 6.59
CA ALA A 35 19.24 -1.42 7.25
C ALA A 35 18.64 -1.05 8.60
N GLY A 36 18.81 -1.93 9.58
CA GLY A 36 18.43 -1.63 10.96
C GLY A 36 17.16 -2.33 11.41
N PRO A 37 16.59 -1.90 12.53
CA PRO A 37 15.39 -2.55 13.06
C PRO A 37 14.22 -2.44 12.09
N PRO A 38 13.38 -3.48 12.00
CA PRO A 38 12.22 -3.44 11.13
C PRO A 38 11.26 -2.31 11.53
N ARG A 39 10.70 -1.64 10.53
CA ARG A 39 9.68 -0.62 10.74
C ARG A 39 8.50 -0.89 9.82
N ALA A 40 7.31 -0.72 10.38
CA ALA A 40 6.08 -0.87 9.61
C ALA A 40 5.29 0.43 9.61
N TYR A 41 4.74 0.76 8.46
CA TYR A 41 3.91 1.94 8.28
C TYR A 41 2.58 1.50 7.68
N SER A 42 1.48 1.98 8.25
CA SER A 42 0.15 1.63 7.77
C SER A 42 -0.59 2.88 7.31
N PHE A 43 -1.18 2.78 6.13
CA PHE A 43 -1.94 3.87 5.54
C PHE A 43 -3.32 3.35 5.15
N ASP A 44 -4.37 3.87 5.78
CA ASP A 44 -5.73 3.44 5.53
C ASP A 44 -6.50 4.52 4.78
N ALA A 45 -7.35 4.08 3.86
CA ALA A 45 -8.24 4.97 3.13
C ALA A 45 -7.49 6.13 2.47
N ILE A 46 -6.43 5.78 1.74
CA ILE A 46 -5.64 6.78 1.01
C ILE A 46 -6.52 7.48 -0.01
N ASP A 47 -7.39 6.72 -0.68
CA ASP A 47 -8.38 7.24 -1.61
C ASP A 47 -9.45 6.17 -1.83
N PHE A 48 -10.53 6.52 -2.53
CA PHE A 48 -11.65 5.62 -2.75
C PHE A 48 -11.90 5.44 -4.24
N PHE A 49 -12.28 4.21 -4.62
CA PHE A 49 -12.47 3.85 -6.02
C PHE A 49 -13.69 2.96 -6.18
N PHE A 50 -14.29 2.97 -7.37
CA PHE A 50 -15.41 2.10 -7.69
C PHE A 50 -14.97 0.66 -7.95
N ASP A 51 -13.69 0.45 -8.25
CA ASP A 51 -13.16 -0.83 -8.69
C ASP A 51 -12.03 -1.27 -7.78
N GLU A 52 -12.08 -2.52 -7.33
CA GLU A 52 -11.07 -3.08 -6.44
C GLU A 52 -9.66 -3.05 -7.06
N ALA A 53 -9.57 -3.45 -8.34
CA ALA A 53 -8.27 -3.46 -9.02
C ALA A 53 -7.68 -2.06 -9.10
N HIS A 54 -8.50 -1.06 -9.27
CA HIS A 54 -8.07 0.32 -9.33
C HIS A 54 -7.52 0.79 -7.97
N ALA A 55 -8.20 0.41 -6.89
CA ALA A 55 -7.73 0.75 -5.55
C ALA A 55 -6.38 0.11 -5.25
N LEU A 56 -6.20 -1.15 -5.64
CA LEU A 56 -4.92 -1.85 -5.46
C LEU A 56 -3.80 -1.20 -6.26
N ALA A 57 -4.07 -0.86 -7.51
CA ALA A 57 -3.08 -0.21 -8.37
C ALA A 57 -2.66 1.14 -7.81
N TYR A 58 -3.63 1.90 -7.32
CA TYR A 58 -3.34 3.20 -6.74
C TYR A 58 -2.49 3.08 -5.48
N ALA A 59 -2.83 2.14 -4.60
CA ALA A 59 -2.07 1.92 -3.37
C ALA A 59 -0.62 1.55 -3.68
N SER A 60 -0.40 0.67 -4.66
CA SER A 60 0.95 0.28 -5.06
C SER A 60 1.75 1.45 -5.59
N ARG A 61 1.14 2.26 -6.45
CA ARG A 61 1.78 3.42 -7.03
C ARG A 61 2.12 4.46 -5.96
N TRP A 62 1.18 4.71 -5.08
CA TRP A 62 1.37 5.64 -3.98
C TRP A 62 2.52 5.19 -3.09
N GLY A 63 2.61 3.88 -2.84
CA GLY A 63 3.66 3.33 -2.01
C GLY A 63 5.05 3.52 -2.61
N ARG A 64 5.19 3.34 -3.93
CA ARG A 64 6.49 3.56 -4.58
C ARG A 64 6.92 5.01 -4.47
N ILE A 65 6.00 5.94 -4.62
CA ILE A 65 6.30 7.36 -4.48
C ILE A 65 6.73 7.66 -3.06
N TRP A 66 6.01 7.11 -2.08
CA TRP A 66 6.37 7.30 -0.68
C TRP A 66 7.76 6.77 -0.37
N ILE A 67 8.07 5.57 -0.86
CA ILE A 67 9.39 4.96 -0.64
C ILE A 67 10.50 5.79 -1.30
N ASP A 68 10.25 6.27 -2.52
CA ASP A 68 11.22 7.10 -3.22
C ASP A 68 11.54 8.37 -2.43
N ASP A 69 10.54 8.94 -1.76
CA ASP A 69 10.74 10.14 -0.96
C ASP A 69 11.46 9.86 0.36
N HIS A 70 11.41 8.62 0.85
CA HIS A 70 11.96 8.26 2.15
C HIS A 70 13.22 7.41 2.08
N SER A 71 13.71 7.11 0.90
CA SER A 71 14.91 6.27 0.77
C SER A 71 16.18 7.04 0.37
#